data_c10bc559b1aea9e209c4162d9d020458
#
_entry.id   c10bc559b1aea9e209c4162d9d020458
#
_cell.length_a   1.000
_cell.length_b   1.000
_cell.length_c   1.000
_cell.angle_alpha   90.00
_cell.angle_beta   90.00
_cell.angle_gamma   90.00
#
_symmetry.space_group_name_H-M   'P 1'
#
loop_
_entity.id
_entity.type
_entity.pdbx_description
1 polymer ?
#
loop_
_entity_poly.entity_id
_entity_poly.type
_entity_poly.pdbx_seq_one_letter_code
_entity_poly.pdbx_strand_id
1 'polypeptide(L)'
;MLAQRTLSNPIKAFGIGLHSGEPIMLKLLPAPPDTGIIFRRVDLDPIVEIKARAENVGDTTMSTSLTWKDVKISTVEHLLSAMAGLGIDNAYVEVNAAEIPIMDGSAGPFVFLIQSAGLHEQEVPKKFIRIKEKVRVPYNDAWAQVSPFDGFKVAFTGVWDHPVHKEHGTKASINFNSTSFVKEVSRARTFGPMSDLEALKENNLALGASQKNAIAIGEESILNEDGLRLENEMMKHKILDAIGDLYLLGHNLVGSFEGYKSGHTVNNALLLSLIHISEPTRLRRIS
;
A
#
# COMPACT_ATOMS: atom_id res chain seq x y z
N MET A 1 11.93 -16.43 -18.75
CA MET A 1 11.21 -16.57 -17.45
C MET A 1 11.47 -15.29 -16.70
N LEU A 2 10.45 -14.66 -16.08
CA LEU A 2 10.68 -13.45 -15.29
C LEU A 2 11.46 -13.80 -14.02
N ALA A 3 12.49 -13.02 -13.72
CA ALA A 3 13.33 -13.19 -12.54
C ALA A 3 12.79 -12.39 -11.34
N GLN A 4 13.12 -12.83 -10.13
CA GLN A 4 12.92 -12.02 -8.93
C GLN A 4 13.80 -10.78 -8.99
N ARG A 5 13.41 -9.73 -8.27
CA ARG A 5 14.13 -8.44 -8.23
C ARG A 5 14.37 -7.97 -6.80
N THR A 6 15.51 -7.37 -6.62
CA THR A 6 15.88 -6.61 -5.43
C THR A 6 16.48 -5.27 -5.82
N LEU A 7 16.87 -4.42 -4.87
CA LEU A 7 17.64 -3.21 -5.15
C LEU A 7 19.11 -3.55 -5.49
N SER A 8 19.72 -2.74 -6.35
CA SER A 8 21.16 -2.87 -6.62
C SER A 8 22.01 -2.32 -5.47
N ASN A 9 21.57 -1.22 -4.86
CA ASN A 9 22.32 -0.52 -3.81
C ASN A 9 21.40 -0.12 -2.64
N PRO A 10 21.93 0.02 -1.42
CA PRO A 10 21.23 0.66 -0.32
C PRO A 10 20.89 2.12 -0.64
N ILE A 11 19.73 2.58 -0.18
CA ILE A 11 19.33 3.98 -0.29
C ILE A 11 18.64 4.45 0.98
N LYS A 12 18.77 5.74 1.33
CA LYS A 12 18.16 6.35 2.51
C LYS A 12 17.27 7.52 2.11
N ALA A 13 16.25 7.75 2.92
CA ALA A 13 15.43 8.95 2.87
C ALA A 13 15.08 9.40 4.29
N PHE A 14 14.72 10.65 4.43
CA PHE A 14 14.20 11.23 5.66
C PHE A 14 12.87 11.88 5.36
N GLY A 15 11.95 11.80 6.31
CA GLY A 15 10.64 12.40 6.22
C GLY A 15 9.98 12.46 7.59
N ILE A 16 8.67 12.70 7.60
CA ILE A 16 7.86 12.72 8.81
C ILE A 16 6.76 11.67 8.72
N GLY A 17 6.31 11.15 9.85
CA GLY A 17 5.12 10.32 9.92
C GLY A 17 3.87 11.14 9.65
N LEU A 18 2.92 10.60 8.86
CA LEU A 18 1.63 11.26 8.63
C LEU A 18 0.84 11.39 9.93
N HIS A 19 0.78 10.29 10.69
CA HIS A 19 0.00 10.23 11.92
C HIS A 19 0.78 10.71 13.13
N SER A 20 2.03 10.27 13.29
CA SER A 20 2.87 10.63 14.43
C SER A 20 3.44 12.05 14.37
N GLY A 21 3.67 12.59 13.18
CA GLY A 21 4.41 13.85 13.00
C GLY A 21 5.91 13.75 13.31
N GLU A 22 6.39 12.58 13.71
CA GLU A 22 7.77 12.35 14.14
C GLU A 22 8.74 12.29 12.94
N PRO A 23 10.00 12.73 13.11
CA PRO A 23 11.02 12.57 12.08
C PRO A 23 11.41 11.10 11.93
N ILE A 24 11.41 10.60 10.69
CA ILE A 24 11.66 9.20 10.37
C ILE A 24 12.80 9.08 9.36
N MET A 25 13.76 8.21 9.68
CA MET A 25 14.75 7.72 8.74
C MET A 25 14.24 6.41 8.13
N LEU A 26 14.15 6.37 6.82
CA LEU A 26 13.89 5.17 6.03
C LEU A 26 15.16 4.74 5.31
N LYS A 27 15.48 3.45 5.35
CA LYS A 27 16.57 2.87 4.54
C LYS A 27 16.08 1.60 3.86
N LEU A 28 16.26 1.55 2.55
CA LEU A 28 15.97 0.38 1.73
C LEU A 28 17.28 -0.34 1.41
N LEU A 29 17.29 -1.66 1.54
CA LEU A 29 18.45 -2.51 1.35
C LEU A 29 18.12 -3.67 0.41
N PRO A 30 19.08 -4.12 -0.43
CA PRO A 30 18.95 -5.39 -1.14
C PRO A 30 18.74 -6.56 -0.16
N ALA A 31 18.03 -7.57 -0.62
CA ALA A 31 17.85 -8.82 0.12
C ALA A 31 18.06 -10.04 -0.78
N PRO A 32 18.48 -11.19 -0.23
CA PRO A 32 18.62 -12.44 -0.97
C PRO A 32 17.31 -12.89 -1.65
N PRO A 33 17.37 -13.76 -2.67
CA PRO A 33 16.18 -14.37 -3.27
C PRO A 33 15.30 -15.04 -2.21
N ASP A 34 14.00 -15.07 -2.47
CA ASP A 34 12.97 -15.69 -1.61
C ASP A 34 12.86 -15.10 -0.18
N THR A 35 13.48 -13.95 0.07
CA THR A 35 13.36 -13.23 1.36
C THR A 35 11.97 -12.61 1.52
N GLY A 36 11.40 -12.07 0.45
CA GLY A 36 10.24 -11.19 0.50
C GLY A 36 10.59 -9.78 1.00
N ILE A 37 9.59 -9.02 1.39
CA ILE A 37 9.80 -7.70 2.00
C ILE A 37 9.76 -7.84 3.52
N ILE A 38 10.84 -7.41 4.17
CA ILE A 38 10.97 -7.46 5.63
C ILE A 38 11.21 -6.08 6.18
N PHE A 39 10.33 -5.63 7.07
CA PHE A 39 10.45 -4.38 7.80
C PHE A 39 11.23 -4.60 9.08
N ARG A 40 12.11 -3.65 9.42
CA ARG A 40 13.02 -3.69 10.59
C ARG A 40 12.90 -2.42 11.41
N ARG A 41 12.56 -2.55 12.68
CA ARG A 41 12.62 -1.47 13.68
C ARG A 41 14.03 -1.42 14.24
N VAL A 42 14.86 -0.54 13.66
CA VAL A 42 16.29 -0.44 14.01
C VAL A 42 16.56 0.48 15.20
N ASP A 43 15.55 1.11 15.74
CA ASP A 43 15.56 1.89 16.99
C ASP A 43 15.35 1.02 18.23
N LEU A 44 15.03 -0.27 18.05
CA LEU A 44 14.80 -1.22 19.14
C LEU A 44 16.02 -2.12 19.35
N ASP A 45 16.23 -2.53 20.57
CA ASP A 45 17.26 -3.52 20.96
C ASP A 45 16.61 -4.68 21.73
N PRO A 46 16.58 -5.88 21.16
CA PRO A 46 17.07 -6.25 19.83
C PRO A 46 16.21 -5.68 18.70
N ILE A 47 16.80 -5.55 17.49
CA ILE A 47 16.08 -5.19 16.27
C ILE A 47 14.90 -6.15 16.07
N VAL A 48 13.72 -5.61 15.75
CA VAL A 48 12.52 -6.40 15.49
C VAL A 48 12.24 -6.43 13.98
N GLU A 49 12.12 -7.63 13.43
CA GLU A 49 11.77 -7.88 12.04
C GLU A 49 10.29 -8.26 11.90
N ILE A 50 9.58 -7.63 10.96
CA ILE A 50 8.20 -7.95 10.64
C ILE A 50 8.10 -8.21 9.13
N LYS A 51 7.68 -9.41 8.74
CA LYS A 51 7.45 -9.73 7.33
C LYS A 51 6.21 -9.01 6.81
N ALA A 52 6.31 -8.44 5.61
CA ALA A 52 5.17 -7.87 4.90
C ALA A 52 4.24 -8.99 4.40
N ARG A 53 3.34 -9.40 5.28
CA ARG A 53 2.36 -10.46 5.04
C ARG A 53 1.02 -10.08 5.64
N ALA A 54 -0.08 -10.51 5.00
CA ALA A 54 -1.43 -10.20 5.46
C ALA A 54 -1.71 -10.69 6.88
N GLU A 55 -1.09 -11.79 7.31
CA GLU A 55 -1.21 -12.36 8.66
C GLU A 55 -0.58 -11.47 9.74
N ASN A 56 0.34 -10.59 9.36
CA ASN A 56 1.00 -9.63 10.25
C ASN A 56 0.32 -8.25 10.25
N VAL A 57 -0.78 -8.08 9.52
CA VAL A 57 -1.57 -6.85 9.57
C VAL A 57 -2.30 -6.78 10.91
N GLY A 58 -2.07 -5.69 11.63
CA GLY A 58 -2.77 -5.38 12.88
C GLY A 58 -3.84 -4.32 12.66
N ASP A 59 -3.53 -3.08 13.05
CA ASP A 59 -4.43 -1.95 12.89
C ASP A 59 -4.55 -1.53 11.41
N THR A 60 -5.78 -1.27 10.99
CA THR A 60 -6.12 -0.80 9.64
C THR A 60 -6.87 0.55 9.68
N THR A 61 -6.81 1.25 10.81
CA THR A 61 -7.42 2.58 10.98
C THR A 61 -6.58 3.62 10.25
N MET A 62 -7.13 4.21 9.19
CA MET A 62 -6.53 5.26 8.36
C MET A 62 -5.25 4.86 7.60
N SER A 63 -4.65 3.71 7.88
CA SER A 63 -3.47 3.16 7.21
C SER A 63 -3.35 1.66 7.46
N THR A 64 -2.49 0.98 6.71
CA THR A 64 -2.14 -0.41 6.99
C THR A 64 -0.93 -0.46 7.92
N SER A 65 -1.09 -1.11 9.09
CA SER A 65 -0.03 -1.35 10.05
C SER A 65 0.38 -2.81 10.08
N LEU A 66 1.68 -3.07 10.03
CA LEU A 66 2.25 -4.38 10.34
C LEU A 66 2.58 -4.47 11.83
N THR A 67 2.27 -5.61 12.44
CA THR A 67 2.47 -5.83 13.87
C THR A 67 3.16 -7.16 14.15
N TRP A 68 4.01 -7.16 15.15
CA TRP A 68 4.59 -8.36 15.73
C TRP A 68 4.76 -8.17 17.24
N LYS A 69 4.01 -8.94 18.04
CA LYS A 69 3.87 -8.70 19.47
C LYS A 69 3.43 -7.25 19.73
N ASP A 70 4.16 -6.50 20.53
CA ASP A 70 3.89 -5.12 20.91
C ASP A 70 4.52 -4.08 19.94
N VAL A 71 5.19 -4.55 18.88
CA VAL A 71 5.85 -3.68 17.90
C VAL A 71 4.99 -3.51 16.67
N LYS A 72 4.84 -2.26 16.23
CA LYS A 72 4.13 -1.93 14.98
C LYS A 72 4.96 -1.05 14.05
N ILE A 73 4.63 -1.10 12.76
CA ILE A 73 5.06 -0.17 11.72
C ILE A 73 3.83 0.17 10.88
N SER A 74 3.38 1.41 10.93
CA SER A 74 2.18 1.89 10.21
C SER A 74 2.50 2.54 8.87
N THR A 75 1.46 2.80 8.08
CA THR A 75 1.51 3.51 6.79
C THR A 75 2.44 2.82 5.78
N VAL A 76 2.37 1.49 5.70
CA VAL A 76 3.26 0.69 4.84
C VAL A 76 2.78 0.62 3.39
N GLU A 77 1.52 0.92 3.12
CA GLU A 77 0.82 0.75 1.85
C GLU A 77 1.46 1.51 0.68
N HIS A 78 1.89 2.77 0.86
CA HIS A 78 2.46 3.57 -0.22
C HIS A 78 3.84 3.03 -0.67
N LEU A 79 4.69 2.64 0.29
CA LEU A 79 5.97 2.00 0.00
C LEU A 79 5.78 0.63 -0.66
N LEU A 80 4.88 -0.20 -0.13
CA LEU A 80 4.56 -1.51 -0.71
C LEU A 80 3.98 -1.36 -2.12
N SER A 81 3.18 -0.33 -2.36
CA SER A 81 2.65 0.00 -3.69
C SER A 81 3.78 0.32 -4.69
N ALA A 82 4.77 1.11 -4.28
CA ALA A 82 5.95 1.39 -5.09
C ALA A 82 6.78 0.14 -5.39
N MET A 83 6.97 -0.72 -4.38
CA MET A 83 7.68 -2.00 -4.55
C MET A 83 6.94 -2.93 -5.50
N ALA A 84 5.62 -3.08 -5.36
CA ALA A 84 4.77 -3.84 -6.28
C ALA A 84 4.86 -3.27 -7.71
N GLY A 85 4.78 -1.94 -7.85
CA GLY A 85 4.84 -1.22 -9.12
C GLY A 85 6.13 -1.42 -9.89
N LEU A 86 7.25 -1.51 -9.18
CA LEU A 86 8.58 -1.73 -9.77
C LEU A 86 9.01 -3.21 -9.76
N GLY A 87 8.17 -4.08 -9.20
CA GLY A 87 8.39 -5.52 -9.19
C GLY A 87 9.51 -5.97 -8.25
N ILE A 88 9.74 -5.29 -7.13
CA ILE A 88 10.70 -5.67 -6.09
C ILE A 88 10.15 -6.84 -5.29
N ASP A 89 10.75 -8.01 -5.41
CA ASP A 89 10.34 -9.20 -4.67
C ASP A 89 11.01 -9.29 -3.29
N ASN A 90 12.24 -8.80 -3.16
CA ASN A 90 13.07 -8.98 -1.98
C ASN A 90 13.73 -7.68 -1.56
N ALA A 91 13.46 -7.23 -0.34
CA ALA A 91 14.10 -6.05 0.26
C ALA A 91 14.02 -6.06 1.79
N TYR A 92 15.02 -5.46 2.44
CA TYR A 92 14.89 -5.04 3.82
C TYR A 92 14.53 -3.55 3.88
N VAL A 93 13.58 -3.22 4.74
CA VAL A 93 13.10 -1.86 5.00
C VAL A 93 13.42 -1.52 6.44
N GLU A 94 14.42 -0.70 6.68
CA GLU A 94 14.82 -0.25 8.01
C GLU A 94 14.19 1.11 8.33
N VAL A 95 13.55 1.21 9.49
CA VAL A 95 12.99 2.45 10.03
C VAL A 95 13.34 2.59 11.50
N ASN A 96 13.53 3.84 11.95
CA ASN A 96 13.82 4.19 13.34
C ASN A 96 12.56 4.68 14.11
N ALA A 97 11.37 4.35 13.61
CA ALA A 97 10.10 4.78 14.21
C ALA A 97 8.98 3.78 13.89
N ALA A 98 7.84 3.94 14.55
CA ALA A 98 6.67 3.08 14.38
C ALA A 98 5.83 3.38 13.12
N GLU A 99 6.36 4.14 12.17
CA GLU A 99 5.66 4.58 10.98
C GLU A 99 6.61 4.74 9.79
N ILE A 100 6.14 4.49 8.55
CA ILE A 100 6.85 4.83 7.32
C ILE A 100 6.65 6.33 7.03
N PRO A 101 7.69 7.08 6.62
CA PRO A 101 7.53 8.50 6.33
C PRO A 101 6.54 8.71 5.18
N ILE A 102 5.64 9.70 5.34
CA ILE A 102 4.58 9.97 4.37
C ILE A 102 5.11 10.55 3.05
N MET A 103 6.29 11.15 3.08
CA MET A 103 6.90 11.85 1.96
C MET A 103 6.00 12.98 1.42
N ASP A 104 5.59 12.89 0.16
CA ASP A 104 4.64 13.84 -0.46
C ASP A 104 3.19 13.33 -0.47
N GLY A 105 2.90 12.27 0.28
CA GLY A 105 1.58 11.64 0.36
C GLY A 105 1.26 10.64 -0.75
N SER A 106 2.21 10.37 -1.64
CA SER A 106 2.07 9.42 -2.75
C SER A 106 3.16 8.34 -2.73
N ALA A 107 3.12 7.39 -3.67
CA ALA A 107 4.18 6.42 -3.89
C ALA A 107 5.35 6.98 -4.74
N GLY A 108 5.19 8.17 -5.34
CA GLY A 108 6.17 8.76 -6.25
C GLY A 108 7.59 8.88 -5.69
N PRO A 109 7.80 9.45 -4.49
CA PRO A 109 9.12 9.52 -3.87
C PRO A 109 9.76 8.14 -3.64
N PHE A 110 8.98 7.12 -3.28
CA PHE A 110 9.50 5.76 -3.12
C PHE A 110 9.88 5.13 -4.46
N VAL A 111 9.09 5.37 -5.52
CA VAL A 111 9.46 5.00 -6.89
C VAL A 111 10.81 5.63 -7.27
N PHE A 112 10.99 6.93 -7.02
CA PHE A 112 12.23 7.63 -7.29
C PHE A 112 13.42 7.03 -6.51
N LEU A 113 13.24 6.74 -5.21
CA LEU A 113 14.26 6.11 -4.38
C LEU A 113 14.68 4.73 -4.93
N ILE A 114 13.70 3.87 -5.23
CA ILE A 114 13.96 2.52 -5.74
C ILE A 114 14.67 2.58 -7.10
N GLN A 115 14.24 3.46 -8.01
CA GLN A 115 14.89 3.66 -9.29
C GLN A 115 16.31 4.22 -9.15
N SER A 116 16.54 5.13 -8.18
CA SER A 116 17.86 5.68 -7.89
C SER A 116 18.82 4.65 -7.29
N ALA A 117 18.32 3.73 -6.47
CA ALA A 117 19.07 2.59 -5.95
C ALA A 117 19.47 1.59 -7.05
N GLY A 118 18.72 1.60 -8.15
CA GLY A 118 18.81 0.62 -9.23
C GLY A 118 18.12 -0.69 -8.91
N LEU A 119 17.76 -1.44 -9.95
CA LEU A 119 17.10 -2.74 -9.86
C LEU A 119 18.08 -3.85 -10.24
N HIS A 120 18.14 -4.89 -9.43
CA HIS A 120 18.95 -6.08 -9.68
C HIS A 120 18.04 -7.30 -9.89
N GLU A 121 18.18 -7.95 -11.04
CA GLU A 121 17.51 -9.24 -11.33
C GLU A 121 18.32 -10.38 -10.71
N GLN A 122 17.62 -11.23 -9.96
CA GLN A 122 18.19 -12.38 -9.26
C GLN A 122 18.01 -13.65 -10.07
N GLU A 123 18.91 -14.63 -9.91
CA GLU A 123 18.88 -15.89 -10.66
C GLU A 123 17.81 -16.89 -10.17
N VAL A 124 16.65 -16.37 -9.74
CA VAL A 124 15.54 -17.17 -9.23
C VAL A 124 14.24 -16.74 -9.91
N PRO A 125 13.38 -17.69 -10.34
CA PRO A 125 12.11 -17.36 -10.98
C PRO A 125 11.18 -16.55 -10.09
N LYS A 126 10.55 -15.50 -10.65
CA LYS A 126 9.50 -14.74 -10.01
C LYS A 126 8.24 -15.58 -9.85
N LYS A 127 7.63 -15.50 -8.66
CA LYS A 127 6.38 -16.17 -8.32
C LYS A 127 5.20 -15.21 -8.48
N PHE A 128 4.05 -15.76 -8.88
CA PHE A 128 2.80 -15.04 -9.03
C PHE A 128 1.66 -15.82 -8.39
N ILE A 129 0.69 -15.10 -7.86
CA ILE A 129 -0.58 -15.68 -7.41
C ILE A 129 -1.61 -15.47 -8.52
N ARG A 130 -2.09 -16.56 -9.13
CA ARG A 130 -3.12 -16.52 -10.17
C ARG A 130 -4.49 -16.76 -9.55
N ILE A 131 -5.38 -15.80 -9.73
CA ILE A 131 -6.78 -15.91 -9.30
C ILE A 131 -7.52 -16.82 -10.28
N LYS A 132 -8.07 -17.94 -9.78
CA LYS A 132 -8.80 -18.94 -10.59
C LYS A 132 -10.30 -18.77 -10.49
N GLU A 133 -10.80 -18.24 -9.39
CA GLU A 133 -12.22 -18.08 -9.10
C GLU A 133 -12.47 -16.69 -8.53
N LYS A 134 -13.72 -16.23 -8.64
CA LYS A 134 -14.16 -14.98 -8.05
C LYS A 134 -14.29 -15.13 -6.54
N VAL A 135 -13.60 -14.28 -5.80
CA VAL A 135 -13.71 -14.16 -4.34
C VAL A 135 -14.14 -12.73 -4.00
N ARG A 136 -15.22 -12.58 -3.24
CA ARG A 136 -15.70 -11.29 -2.76
C ARG A 136 -15.88 -11.33 -1.24
N VAL A 137 -15.38 -10.30 -0.58
CA VAL A 137 -15.58 -10.07 0.86
C VAL A 137 -16.43 -8.81 1.03
N PRO A 138 -17.64 -8.94 1.56
CA PRO A 138 -18.48 -7.81 1.94
C PRO A 138 -18.09 -7.29 3.33
N TYR A 139 -18.26 -5.99 3.54
CA TYR A 139 -18.10 -5.34 4.83
C TYR A 139 -19.03 -4.12 4.91
N ASN A 140 -20.12 -4.24 5.67
CA ASN A 140 -21.23 -3.28 5.66
C ASN A 140 -21.73 -3.03 4.22
N ASP A 141 -21.70 -1.76 3.77
CA ASP A 141 -22.07 -1.36 2.40
C ASP A 141 -20.86 -1.32 1.44
N ALA A 142 -19.68 -1.73 1.92
CA ALA A 142 -18.44 -1.83 1.15
C ALA A 142 -18.12 -3.27 0.76
N TRP A 143 -17.25 -3.46 -0.22
CA TRP A 143 -16.72 -4.77 -0.57
C TRP A 143 -15.41 -4.66 -1.34
N ALA A 144 -14.61 -5.73 -1.26
CA ALA A 144 -13.46 -5.96 -2.10
C ALA A 144 -13.59 -7.32 -2.80
N GLN A 145 -13.12 -7.42 -4.03
CA GLN A 145 -13.27 -8.60 -4.88
C GLN A 145 -12.04 -8.83 -5.71
N VAL A 146 -11.70 -10.10 -5.91
CA VAL A 146 -10.80 -10.53 -7.00
C VAL A 146 -11.53 -11.46 -7.95
N SER A 147 -11.12 -11.44 -9.23
CA SER A 147 -11.68 -12.31 -10.27
C SER A 147 -10.57 -12.74 -11.25
N PRO A 148 -10.75 -13.87 -11.97
CA PRO A 148 -9.84 -14.25 -13.04
C PRO A 148 -9.69 -13.16 -14.09
N PHE A 149 -8.44 -12.88 -14.48
CA PHE A 149 -8.10 -11.94 -15.55
C PHE A 149 -6.70 -12.30 -16.08
N ASP A 150 -6.47 -12.15 -17.37
CA ASP A 150 -5.14 -12.37 -17.94
C ASP A 150 -4.32 -11.09 -17.90
N GLY A 151 -3.52 -10.95 -16.84
CA GLY A 151 -2.80 -9.75 -16.44
C GLY A 151 -3.16 -9.32 -15.02
N PHE A 152 -2.91 -8.07 -14.68
CA PHE A 152 -3.36 -7.49 -13.41
C PHE A 152 -4.13 -6.20 -13.66
N LYS A 153 -5.39 -6.17 -13.26
CA LYS A 153 -6.26 -4.99 -13.35
C LYS A 153 -6.72 -4.59 -11.96
N VAL A 154 -6.70 -3.29 -11.68
CA VAL A 154 -7.18 -2.72 -10.42
C VAL A 154 -8.23 -1.67 -10.74
N ALA A 155 -9.39 -1.76 -10.10
CA ALA A 155 -10.47 -0.79 -10.21
C ALA A 155 -10.98 -0.40 -8.83
N PHE A 156 -11.38 0.85 -8.68
CA PHE A 156 -11.94 1.36 -7.44
C PHE A 156 -13.15 2.26 -7.73
N THR A 157 -14.18 2.11 -6.91
CA THR A 157 -15.34 3.01 -6.87
C THR A 157 -15.51 3.54 -5.45
N GLY A 158 -15.40 4.87 -5.31
CA GLY A 158 -15.69 5.59 -4.07
C GLY A 158 -17.08 6.22 -4.13
N VAL A 159 -17.72 6.34 -2.97
CA VAL A 159 -19.02 7.02 -2.85
C VAL A 159 -18.94 7.92 -1.62
N TRP A 160 -18.81 9.21 -1.87
CA TRP A 160 -18.87 10.25 -0.85
C TRP A 160 -19.92 11.26 -1.28
N ASP A 161 -20.80 11.65 -0.38
CA ASP A 161 -21.78 12.72 -0.63
C ASP A 161 -21.12 14.07 -0.37
N HIS A 162 -20.19 14.44 -1.25
CA HIS A 162 -19.43 15.67 -1.16
C HIS A 162 -19.21 16.28 -2.56
N PRO A 163 -19.38 17.62 -2.75
CA PRO A 163 -19.24 18.28 -4.05
C PRO A 163 -17.92 17.96 -4.75
N VAL A 164 -16.81 18.07 -4.06
CA VAL A 164 -15.46 17.82 -4.59
C VAL A 164 -15.33 16.41 -5.18
N HIS A 165 -15.87 15.38 -4.52
CA HIS A 165 -15.83 14.03 -5.08
C HIS A 165 -16.70 13.86 -6.30
N LYS A 166 -17.85 14.55 -6.37
CA LYS A 166 -18.73 14.53 -7.54
C LYS A 166 -18.06 15.20 -8.74
N GLU A 167 -17.34 16.30 -8.52
CA GLU A 167 -16.62 17.04 -9.54
C GLU A 167 -15.39 16.28 -10.07
N HIS A 168 -14.58 15.73 -9.16
CA HIS A 168 -13.28 15.13 -9.50
C HIS A 168 -13.32 13.61 -9.69
N GLY A 169 -14.51 13.04 -9.83
CA GLY A 169 -14.75 11.64 -10.17
C GLY A 169 -14.78 10.67 -9.00
N THR A 170 -15.59 9.64 -9.15
CA THR A 170 -15.86 8.60 -8.15
C THR A 170 -15.34 7.22 -8.54
N LYS A 171 -14.69 7.09 -9.70
CA LYS A 171 -14.19 5.81 -10.22
C LYS A 171 -12.85 5.98 -10.90
N ALA A 172 -12.00 4.98 -10.75
CA ALA A 172 -10.79 4.85 -11.55
C ALA A 172 -10.47 3.37 -11.79
N SER A 173 -9.74 3.09 -12.86
CA SER A 173 -9.20 1.75 -13.12
C SER A 173 -7.89 1.83 -13.88
N ILE A 174 -7.03 0.83 -13.68
CA ILE A 174 -5.75 0.71 -14.36
C ILE A 174 -5.53 -0.74 -14.80
N ASN A 175 -5.04 -0.92 -16.02
CA ASN A 175 -4.37 -2.16 -16.42
C ASN A 175 -2.91 -2.06 -15.98
N PHE A 176 -2.57 -2.79 -14.94
CA PHE A 176 -1.33 -2.63 -14.21
C PHE A 176 -0.13 -3.19 -14.99
N ASN A 177 0.86 -2.36 -15.15
CA ASN A 177 2.26 -2.68 -15.43
C ASN A 177 3.13 -1.56 -14.85
N SER A 178 4.45 -1.74 -14.81
CA SER A 178 5.33 -0.74 -14.18
C SER A 178 5.21 0.66 -14.84
N THR A 179 5.00 0.71 -16.16
CA THR A 179 4.86 1.99 -16.88
C THR A 179 3.55 2.68 -16.53
N SER A 180 2.41 1.96 -16.58
CA SER A 180 1.11 2.55 -16.25
C SER A 180 1.04 2.93 -14.78
N PHE A 181 1.58 2.10 -13.86
CA PHE A 181 1.66 2.44 -12.43
C PHE A 181 2.41 3.76 -12.21
N VAL A 182 3.62 3.90 -12.78
CA VAL A 182 4.44 5.10 -12.58
C VAL A 182 3.77 6.35 -13.17
N LYS A 183 3.18 6.24 -14.37
CA LYS A 183 2.57 7.39 -15.07
C LYS A 183 1.21 7.80 -14.50
N GLU A 184 0.38 6.85 -14.13
CA GLU A 184 -1.05 7.07 -13.90
C GLU A 184 -1.45 7.04 -12.42
N VAL A 185 -0.67 6.36 -11.57
CA VAL A 185 -1.06 6.08 -10.18
C VAL A 185 -0.03 6.54 -9.16
N SER A 186 1.26 6.32 -9.39
CA SER A 186 2.29 6.47 -8.35
C SER A 186 2.32 7.85 -7.68
N ARG A 187 1.89 8.92 -8.38
CA ARG A 187 1.89 10.30 -7.89
C ARG A 187 0.58 10.74 -7.25
N ALA A 188 -0.42 9.86 -7.17
CA ALA A 188 -1.68 10.15 -6.53
C ALA A 188 -1.50 10.30 -5.01
N ARG A 189 -1.87 11.47 -4.47
CA ARG A 189 -1.71 11.78 -3.05
C ARG A 189 -2.86 11.27 -2.21
N THR A 190 -2.54 10.96 -0.94
CA THR A 190 -3.57 10.79 0.09
C THR A 190 -4.39 12.06 0.25
N PHE A 191 -5.59 11.93 0.80
CA PHE A 191 -6.55 13.03 0.89
C PHE A 191 -7.41 12.92 2.15
N GLY A 192 -7.94 14.03 2.57
CA GLY A 192 -8.90 14.08 3.67
C GLY A 192 -9.64 15.40 3.76
N PRO A 193 -10.88 15.39 4.31
CA PRO A 193 -11.62 16.62 4.56
C PRO A 193 -11.00 17.40 5.72
N MET A 194 -10.92 18.71 5.55
CA MET A 194 -10.38 19.61 6.60
C MET A 194 -11.28 19.63 7.84
N SER A 195 -12.57 19.36 7.69
CA SER A 195 -13.51 19.21 8.81
C SER A 195 -13.11 18.14 9.81
N ASP A 196 -12.42 17.08 9.37
CA ASP A 196 -12.08 15.95 10.21
C ASP A 196 -10.71 16.11 10.90
N LEU A 197 -9.92 17.12 10.47
CA LEU A 197 -8.52 17.26 10.88
C LEU A 197 -8.37 17.48 12.40
N GLU A 198 -9.23 18.29 13.03
CA GLU A 198 -9.19 18.53 14.47
C GLU A 198 -9.50 17.25 15.25
N ALA A 199 -10.56 16.55 14.88
CA ALA A 199 -10.93 15.29 15.51
C ALA A 199 -9.86 14.20 15.33
N LEU A 200 -9.19 14.15 14.17
CA LEU A 200 -8.06 13.26 13.94
C LEU A 200 -6.89 13.58 14.87
N LYS A 201 -6.53 14.87 15.00
CA LYS A 201 -5.43 15.31 15.88
C LYS A 201 -5.71 15.03 17.36
N GLU A 202 -6.94 15.20 17.82
CA GLU A 202 -7.35 14.83 19.18
C GLU A 202 -7.16 13.33 19.46
N ASN A 203 -7.26 12.49 18.42
CA ASN A 203 -6.99 11.05 18.49
C ASN A 203 -5.55 10.67 18.15
N ASN A 204 -4.61 11.63 18.16
CA ASN A 204 -3.20 11.44 17.79
C ASN A 204 -3.01 10.88 16.38
N LEU A 205 -3.87 11.28 15.44
CA LEU A 205 -3.78 10.97 14.02
C LEU A 205 -3.55 12.25 13.22
N ALA A 206 -2.97 12.10 12.02
CA ALA A 206 -2.70 13.20 11.08
C ALA A 206 -1.88 14.36 11.67
N LEU A 207 -1.03 14.12 12.70
CA LEU A 207 -0.22 15.16 13.33
C LEU A 207 0.81 15.78 12.37
N GLY A 208 1.30 15.00 11.41
CA GLY A 208 2.21 15.44 10.34
C GLY A 208 1.52 15.83 9.03
N ALA A 209 0.19 15.81 8.99
CA ALA A 209 -0.56 16.14 7.77
C ALA A 209 -0.44 17.64 7.41
N SER A 210 -0.25 17.89 6.13
CA SER A 210 -0.17 19.25 5.56
C SER A 210 -0.57 19.22 4.07
N GLN A 211 -0.83 20.38 3.48
CA GLN A 211 -1.08 20.48 2.04
C GLN A 211 0.12 20.05 1.16
N LYS A 212 1.33 19.87 1.75
CA LYS A 212 2.51 19.35 1.04
C LYS A 212 2.48 17.84 0.87
N ASN A 213 1.71 17.12 1.71
CA ASN A 213 1.67 15.66 1.73
C ASN A 213 0.26 15.07 1.70
N ALA A 214 -0.77 15.88 1.50
CA ALA A 214 -2.15 15.43 1.35
C ALA A 214 -2.97 16.42 0.50
N ILE A 215 -4.01 15.93 -0.14
CA ILE A 215 -5.04 16.75 -0.73
C ILE A 215 -5.99 17.18 0.38
N ALA A 216 -6.04 18.48 0.66
CA ALA A 216 -6.94 19.06 1.64
C ALA A 216 -8.28 19.39 0.99
N ILE A 217 -9.33 18.71 1.40
CA ILE A 217 -10.68 18.89 0.87
C ILE A 217 -11.41 19.91 1.76
N GLY A 218 -11.76 21.06 1.20
CA GLY A 218 -12.63 22.05 1.81
C GLY A 218 -14.11 21.72 1.60
N GLU A 219 -15.02 22.61 2.00
CA GLU A 219 -16.46 22.40 1.89
C GLU A 219 -16.92 22.25 0.42
N GLU A 220 -16.40 23.05 -0.51
CA GLU A 220 -16.81 23.08 -1.91
C GLU A 220 -15.65 22.85 -2.90
N SER A 221 -14.39 22.95 -2.43
CA SER A 221 -13.22 22.91 -3.31
C SER A 221 -12.01 22.27 -2.65
N ILE A 222 -11.01 21.92 -3.47
CA ILE A 222 -9.69 21.52 -3.02
C ILE A 222 -8.91 22.76 -2.59
N LEU A 223 -8.25 22.72 -1.43
CA LEU A 223 -7.56 23.85 -0.83
C LEU A 223 -6.07 23.94 -1.21
N ASN A 224 -5.53 22.91 -1.87
CA ASN A 224 -4.15 22.93 -2.36
C ASN A 224 -4.00 23.93 -3.50
N GLU A 225 -3.10 24.89 -3.40
CA GLU A 225 -2.85 25.93 -4.42
C GLU A 225 -2.52 25.34 -5.81
N ASP A 226 -1.76 24.24 -5.83
CA ASP A 226 -1.37 23.53 -7.07
C ASP A 226 -2.49 22.64 -7.63
N GLY A 227 -3.66 22.55 -6.97
CA GLY A 227 -4.76 21.69 -7.38
C GLY A 227 -4.42 20.20 -7.36
N LEU A 228 -5.01 19.44 -8.28
CA LEU A 228 -4.77 18.00 -8.46
C LEU A 228 -3.61 17.74 -9.42
N ARG A 229 -2.83 16.71 -9.14
CA ARG A 229 -1.72 16.22 -10.00
C ARG A 229 -2.20 15.33 -11.14
N LEU A 230 -3.33 14.67 -10.95
CA LEU A 230 -3.89 13.67 -11.86
C LEU A 230 -5.40 13.83 -11.94
N GLU A 231 -5.96 13.52 -13.10
CA GLU A 231 -7.40 13.31 -13.22
C GLU A 231 -7.84 12.16 -12.30
N ASN A 232 -8.94 12.33 -11.58
CA ASN A 232 -9.44 11.36 -10.59
C ASN A 232 -8.39 10.98 -9.52
N GLU A 233 -7.55 11.92 -9.09
CA GLU A 233 -6.39 11.66 -8.22
C GLU A 233 -6.78 10.90 -6.95
N MET A 234 -7.87 11.27 -6.30
CA MET A 234 -8.34 10.61 -5.07
C MET A 234 -8.67 9.12 -5.31
N MET A 235 -9.31 8.80 -6.43
CA MET A 235 -9.62 7.41 -6.79
C MET A 235 -8.36 6.63 -7.19
N LYS A 236 -7.43 7.28 -7.87
CA LYS A 236 -6.12 6.70 -8.20
C LYS A 236 -5.28 6.46 -6.95
N HIS A 237 -5.42 7.32 -5.93
CA HIS A 237 -4.81 7.06 -4.63
C HIS A 237 -5.40 5.81 -3.96
N LYS A 238 -6.73 5.62 -3.99
CA LYS A 238 -7.35 4.37 -3.50
C LYS A 238 -6.89 3.12 -4.28
N ILE A 239 -6.57 3.25 -5.56
CA ILE A 239 -5.92 2.19 -6.34
C ILE A 239 -4.49 1.96 -5.85
N LEU A 240 -3.73 3.03 -5.56
CA LEU A 240 -2.38 2.95 -4.98
C LEU A 240 -2.39 2.18 -3.66
N ASP A 241 -3.28 2.55 -2.74
CA ASP A 241 -3.49 1.87 -1.45
C ASP A 241 -3.79 0.38 -1.65
N ALA A 242 -4.76 0.07 -2.53
CA ALA A 242 -5.14 -1.30 -2.82
C ALA A 242 -3.97 -2.13 -3.38
N ILE A 243 -3.14 -1.57 -4.26
CA ILE A 243 -1.95 -2.24 -4.80
C ILE A 243 -0.95 -2.57 -3.67
N GLY A 244 -0.72 -1.63 -2.75
CA GLY A 244 0.14 -1.84 -1.60
C GLY A 244 -0.40 -2.89 -0.64
N ASP A 245 -1.69 -2.82 -0.31
CA ASP A 245 -2.34 -3.81 0.53
C ASP A 245 -2.29 -5.22 -0.09
N LEU A 246 -2.64 -5.33 -1.39
CA LEU A 246 -2.60 -6.61 -2.12
C LEU A 246 -1.20 -7.22 -2.18
N TYR A 247 -0.15 -6.40 -2.12
CA TYR A 247 1.22 -6.87 -2.12
C TYR A 247 1.61 -7.63 -0.84
N LEU A 248 0.82 -7.50 0.23
CA LEU A 248 0.93 -8.29 1.46
C LEU A 248 0.60 -9.79 1.28
N LEU A 249 0.10 -10.21 0.11
CA LEU A 249 0.10 -11.63 -0.28
C LEU A 249 1.52 -12.16 -0.52
N GLY A 250 2.51 -11.27 -0.64
CA GLY A 250 3.93 -11.59 -0.82
C GLY A 250 4.38 -11.87 -2.25
N HIS A 251 3.46 -11.83 -3.20
CA HIS A 251 3.71 -12.00 -4.63
C HIS A 251 2.75 -11.14 -5.45
N ASN A 252 3.16 -10.79 -6.67
CA ASN A 252 2.29 -10.11 -7.60
C ASN A 252 1.10 -10.99 -8.01
N LEU A 253 -0.06 -10.35 -8.23
CA LEU A 253 -1.28 -11.02 -8.67
C LEU A 253 -1.37 -11.11 -10.20
N VAL A 254 -1.98 -12.19 -10.66
CA VAL A 254 -2.55 -12.34 -12.00
C VAL A 254 -4.05 -12.54 -11.82
N GLY A 255 -4.82 -11.49 -12.11
CA GLY A 255 -6.25 -11.40 -11.86
C GLY A 255 -6.73 -9.95 -11.91
N SER A 256 -7.99 -9.69 -11.63
CA SER A 256 -8.52 -8.34 -11.43
C SER A 256 -8.93 -8.14 -9.97
N PHE A 257 -8.62 -6.95 -9.45
CA PHE A 257 -9.15 -6.45 -8.17
C PHE A 257 -10.18 -5.37 -8.44
N GLU A 258 -11.24 -5.38 -7.67
CA GLU A 258 -12.27 -4.35 -7.69
C GLU A 258 -12.69 -4.01 -6.26
N GLY A 259 -12.54 -2.74 -5.88
CA GLY A 259 -12.97 -2.19 -4.60
C GLY A 259 -14.17 -1.27 -4.76
N TYR A 260 -15.19 -1.46 -3.94
CA TYR A 260 -16.32 -0.55 -3.79
C TYR A 260 -16.35 -0.05 -2.34
N LYS A 261 -16.11 1.24 -2.16
CA LYS A 261 -15.98 1.86 -0.83
C LYS A 261 -14.97 1.13 0.08
N SER A 262 -14.11 0.29 -0.49
CA SER A 262 -13.17 -0.51 0.29
C SER A 262 -12.05 0.36 0.88
N GLY A 263 -11.49 -0.11 1.97
CA GLY A 263 -10.33 0.45 2.65
C GLY A 263 -9.45 -0.69 3.14
N HIS A 264 -8.42 -0.36 3.91
CA HIS A 264 -7.41 -1.32 4.38
C HIS A 264 -8.02 -2.52 5.11
N THR A 265 -9.04 -2.31 5.95
CA THR A 265 -9.76 -3.38 6.65
C THR A 265 -10.37 -4.40 5.68
N VAL A 266 -11.09 -3.92 4.67
CA VAL A 266 -11.78 -4.79 3.69
C VAL A 266 -10.76 -5.46 2.78
N ASN A 267 -9.72 -4.72 2.38
CA ASN A 267 -8.63 -5.26 1.58
C ASN A 267 -7.93 -6.39 2.33
N ASN A 268 -7.56 -6.19 3.60
CA ASN A 268 -6.91 -7.23 4.39
C ASN A 268 -7.82 -8.45 4.62
N ALA A 269 -9.11 -8.24 4.87
CA ALA A 269 -10.08 -9.34 4.99
C ALA A 269 -10.14 -10.19 3.71
N LEU A 270 -10.05 -9.55 2.53
CA LEU A 270 -9.96 -10.26 1.26
C LEU A 270 -8.65 -11.08 1.16
N LEU A 271 -7.50 -10.50 1.57
CA LEU A 271 -6.23 -11.22 1.55
C LEU A 271 -6.26 -12.47 2.44
N LEU A 272 -6.76 -12.33 3.66
CA LEU A 272 -6.90 -13.47 4.58
C LEU A 272 -7.82 -14.56 4.01
N SER A 273 -8.92 -14.18 3.35
CA SER A 273 -9.79 -15.14 2.64
C SER A 273 -9.04 -15.89 1.54
N LEU A 274 -8.18 -15.22 0.78
CA LEU A 274 -7.39 -15.85 -0.29
C LEU A 274 -6.35 -16.82 0.27
N ILE A 275 -5.71 -16.49 1.39
CA ILE A 275 -4.73 -17.36 2.06
C ILE A 275 -5.42 -18.64 2.56
N HIS A 276 -6.57 -18.51 3.22
CA HIS A 276 -7.33 -19.67 3.73
C HIS A 276 -7.83 -20.61 2.61
N ILE A 277 -8.19 -20.07 1.44
CA ILE A 277 -8.62 -20.88 0.28
C ILE A 277 -7.42 -21.61 -0.34
N SER A 278 -6.22 -21.02 -0.31
CA SER A 278 -5.02 -21.62 -0.90
C SER A 278 -4.33 -22.66 0.00
N GLU A 279 -4.61 -22.71 1.29
CA GLU A 279 -4.13 -23.75 2.16
C GLU A 279 -4.96 -25.05 1.94
N PRO A 280 -4.35 -26.15 1.43
CA PRO A 280 -5.08 -27.41 1.31
C PRO A 280 -5.47 -27.87 2.72
N THR A 281 -6.76 -28.03 2.96
CA THR A 281 -7.31 -28.61 4.17
C THR A 281 -6.58 -29.94 4.43
N ARG A 282 -5.71 -29.99 5.42
CA ARG A 282 -5.17 -31.25 5.91
C ARG A 282 -6.37 -32.05 6.41
N LEU A 283 -6.83 -32.99 5.57
CA LEU A 283 -7.77 -34.01 5.99
C LEU A 283 -7.19 -34.68 7.24
N ARG A 284 -7.77 -34.40 8.42
CA ARG A 284 -7.53 -35.19 9.61
C ARG A 284 -7.97 -36.60 9.26
N ARG A 285 -7.00 -37.51 9.10
CA ARG A 285 -7.27 -38.94 9.15
C ARG A 285 -7.87 -39.18 10.52
N ILE A 286 -9.17 -39.44 10.56
CA ILE A 286 -9.84 -40.07 11.69
C ILE A 286 -9.40 -41.53 11.63
N SER A 287 -8.56 -41.94 12.54
CA SER A 287 -8.25 -43.35 12.83
C SER A 287 -9.34 -43.93 13.70
#